data_8cde02df33780cfd671dc532dafd2abe
#
_entry.id   8cde02df33780cfd671dc532dafd2abe
#
_cell.length_a   1.000
_cell.length_b   1.000
_cell.length_c   1.000
_cell.angle_alpha   90.00
_cell.angle_beta   90.00
_cell.angle_gamma   90.00
#
_symmetry.space_group_name_H-M   'P 1'
#
loop_
_entity.id
_entity.type
_entity.pdbx_description
1 polymer ?
#
loop_
_entity_poly.entity_id
_entity_poly.type
_entity_poly.pdbx_seq_one_letter_code
_entity_poly.pdbx_strand_id
1 'polypeptide(L)'
;MKKILLSIIFYFLFSSISYAGPCLTTIAAASTNQLACADDDILNVTSAGSITYNDHKAVDLESTSGVQITNDGTIQTEDGTSKQKAIHALSSLNTTITNNGTINSDNNEGIILDYAENVIITNNAGATISAEGNNAISGRNVGNCHFNGANCHADLSGQSNGVGLTLYNYGSITSAP
;
A
#
# COMPACT_ATOMS: atom_id res chain seq x y z
N MET A 1 41.37 -42.57 32.28
CA MET A 1 40.90 -41.19 32.26
C MET A 1 40.13 -40.94 30.95
N LYS A 2 38.79 -40.94 31.01
CA LYS A 2 37.92 -40.70 29.82
C LYS A 2 37.72 -39.19 29.69
N LYS A 3 38.16 -38.60 28.59
CA LYS A 3 37.87 -37.19 28.25
C LYS A 3 36.46 -37.11 27.74
N ILE A 4 35.58 -36.44 28.50
CA ILE A 4 34.21 -36.08 28.06
C ILE A 4 34.35 -34.84 27.20
N LEU A 5 34.07 -34.98 25.89
CA LEU A 5 34.00 -33.88 24.95
C LEU A 5 32.58 -33.25 25.07
N LEU A 6 32.51 -32.10 25.71
CA LEU A 6 31.26 -31.35 25.86
C LEU A 6 31.00 -30.61 24.55
N SER A 7 30.12 -31.16 23.73
CA SER A 7 29.64 -30.49 22.49
C SER A 7 28.60 -29.46 22.86
N ILE A 8 28.97 -28.18 22.84
CA ILE A 8 28.04 -27.07 23.00
C ILE A 8 27.42 -26.83 21.64
N ILE A 9 26.18 -27.33 21.47
CA ILE A 9 25.34 -26.99 20.31
C ILE A 9 24.81 -25.59 20.55
N PHE A 10 25.36 -24.61 19.83
CA PHE A 10 24.88 -23.26 19.81
C PHE A 10 23.62 -23.23 18.89
N TYR A 11 22.42 -23.31 19.47
CA TYR A 11 21.19 -23.04 18.77
C TYR A 11 21.11 -21.53 18.50
N PHE A 12 21.52 -21.11 17.31
CA PHE A 12 21.14 -19.81 16.79
C PHE A 12 19.62 -19.83 16.53
N LEU A 13 18.87 -19.28 17.47
CA LEU A 13 17.51 -18.85 17.21
C LEU A 13 17.58 -17.69 16.22
N PHE A 14 17.49 -18.01 14.94
CA PHE A 14 17.16 -17.01 13.94
C PHE A 14 15.70 -16.59 14.19
N SER A 15 15.49 -15.57 15.01
CA SER A 15 14.29 -14.78 14.91
C SER A 15 14.30 -14.21 13.49
N SER A 16 13.41 -14.67 12.64
CA SER A 16 13.15 -14.06 11.34
C SER A 16 12.66 -12.63 11.63
N ILE A 17 13.57 -11.67 11.60
CA ILE A 17 13.21 -10.26 11.51
C ILE A 17 12.60 -10.16 10.12
N SER A 18 11.28 -10.04 10.05
CA SER A 18 10.58 -9.72 8.81
C SER A 18 11.00 -8.29 8.43
N TYR A 19 12.04 -8.18 7.65
CA TYR A 19 12.37 -6.91 7.00
C TYR A 19 11.32 -6.69 5.92
N ALA A 20 10.66 -5.53 5.94
CA ALA A 20 9.97 -5.02 4.78
C ALA A 20 10.93 -5.07 3.59
N GLY A 21 10.51 -5.68 2.49
CA GLY A 21 11.32 -5.75 1.28
C GLY A 21 11.38 -4.37 0.61
N PRO A 22 12.42 -4.06 -0.16
CA PRO A 22 12.46 -2.83 -0.94
C PRO A 22 11.36 -2.82 -2.00
N CYS A 23 10.78 -1.66 -2.24
CA CYS A 23 9.72 -1.47 -3.22
C CYS A 23 10.22 -1.42 -4.68
N LEU A 24 11.53 -1.22 -4.90
CA LEU A 24 12.14 -1.24 -6.23
C LEU A 24 12.20 -2.68 -6.74
N THR A 25 11.06 -3.22 -7.19
CA THR A 25 10.94 -4.62 -7.54
C THR A 25 9.76 -4.92 -8.47
N THR A 26 9.81 -6.11 -9.06
CA THR A 26 8.67 -6.71 -9.77
C THR A 26 8.17 -7.91 -8.99
N ILE A 27 6.90 -7.88 -8.61
CA ILE A 27 6.21 -8.97 -7.93
C ILE A 27 5.49 -9.80 -8.99
N ALA A 28 6.06 -10.95 -9.33
CA ALA A 28 5.54 -11.88 -10.35
C ALA A 28 4.92 -13.15 -9.76
N ALA A 29 4.88 -13.27 -8.43
CA ALA A 29 4.28 -14.37 -7.69
C ALA A 29 3.70 -13.85 -6.37
N ALA A 30 3.06 -14.73 -5.60
CA ALA A 30 2.52 -14.34 -4.30
C ALA A 30 3.64 -13.96 -3.32
N SER A 31 3.47 -12.83 -2.65
CA SER A 31 4.31 -12.32 -1.58
C SER A 31 3.48 -12.07 -0.33
N THR A 32 3.96 -12.50 0.82
CA THR A 32 3.34 -12.26 2.14
C THR A 32 4.14 -11.26 2.98
N ASN A 33 5.05 -10.54 2.36
CA ASN A 33 5.86 -9.53 3.04
C ASN A 33 5.29 -8.13 2.81
N GLN A 34 5.36 -7.30 3.83
CA GLN A 34 5.20 -5.86 3.65
C GLN A 34 6.31 -5.32 2.74
N LEU A 35 5.95 -4.39 1.87
CA LEU A 35 6.92 -3.61 1.10
C LEU A 35 7.00 -2.20 1.66
N ALA A 36 8.20 -1.74 2.00
CA ALA A 36 8.47 -0.35 2.37
C ALA A 36 9.22 0.32 1.22
N CYS A 37 8.62 1.36 0.64
CA CYS A 37 9.22 2.09 -0.46
C CYS A 37 10.19 3.15 0.04
N ALA A 38 11.16 3.48 -0.81
CA ALA A 38 12.02 4.64 -0.70
C ALA A 38 11.71 5.64 -1.82
N ASP A 39 12.41 6.79 -1.82
CA ASP A 39 12.25 7.79 -2.87
C ASP A 39 12.57 7.21 -4.25
N ASP A 40 11.77 7.60 -5.24
CA ASP A 40 11.88 7.20 -6.65
C ASP A 40 11.76 5.69 -6.92
N ASP A 41 11.30 4.90 -5.95
CA ASP A 41 11.06 3.47 -6.14
C ASP A 41 9.97 3.20 -7.18
N ILE A 42 10.14 2.08 -7.91
CA ILE A 42 9.18 1.58 -8.90
C ILE A 42 8.73 0.18 -8.51
N LEU A 43 7.47 0.04 -8.14
CA LEU A 43 6.83 -1.23 -7.83
C LEU A 43 5.94 -1.68 -8.99
N ASN A 44 6.21 -2.86 -9.52
CA ASN A 44 5.38 -3.50 -10.52
C ASN A 44 4.82 -4.81 -9.96
N VAL A 45 3.51 -4.91 -9.79
CA VAL A 45 2.82 -6.17 -9.47
C VAL A 45 2.22 -6.70 -10.75
N THR A 46 2.75 -7.80 -11.27
CA THR A 46 2.26 -8.39 -12.54
C THR A 46 0.90 -9.07 -12.36
N SER A 47 0.22 -9.43 -13.43
CA SER A 47 -1.09 -10.10 -13.37
C SER A 47 -1.07 -11.45 -12.65
N ALA A 48 0.10 -12.10 -12.52
CA ALA A 48 0.29 -13.31 -11.71
C ALA A 48 0.82 -13.00 -10.30
N GLY A 49 1.16 -11.75 -10.01
CA GLY A 49 1.72 -11.30 -8.74
C GLY A 49 0.64 -10.94 -7.73
N SER A 50 0.95 -11.14 -6.46
CA SER A 50 0.14 -10.59 -5.37
C SER A 50 1.00 -10.20 -4.18
N ILE A 51 0.57 -9.17 -3.47
CA ILE A 51 1.08 -8.79 -2.15
C ILE A 51 -0.09 -8.93 -1.19
N THR A 52 -0.01 -9.92 -0.29
CA THR A 52 -1.01 -10.15 0.75
C THR A 52 -0.33 -10.03 2.09
N TYR A 53 -0.70 -9.03 2.87
CA TYR A 53 -0.09 -8.80 4.17
C TYR A 53 -1.16 -8.72 5.27
N ASN A 54 -0.97 -9.50 6.35
CA ASN A 54 -1.97 -9.71 7.39
C ASN A 54 -1.76 -8.81 8.63
N ASP A 55 -0.94 -7.78 8.50
CA ASP A 55 -0.71 -6.78 9.53
C ASP A 55 -1.01 -5.38 8.96
N HIS A 56 -0.49 -4.33 9.45
CA HIS A 56 -0.97 -2.95 9.27
C HIS A 56 -1.07 -2.43 7.82
N LYS A 57 -0.11 -2.71 6.93
CA LYS A 57 -0.04 -2.13 5.58
C LYS A 57 0.73 -3.04 4.62
N ALA A 58 0.17 -3.32 3.45
CA ALA A 58 0.85 -4.18 2.46
C ALA A 58 1.96 -3.40 1.74
N VAL A 59 1.69 -2.16 1.34
CA VAL A 59 2.67 -1.25 0.75
C VAL A 59 2.72 0.03 1.58
N ASP A 60 3.92 0.39 2.03
CA ASP A 60 4.18 1.58 2.84
C ASP A 60 5.00 2.61 2.07
N LEU A 61 4.43 3.80 1.90
CA LEU A 61 5.02 4.95 1.23
C LEU A 61 5.24 6.11 2.21
N GLU A 62 5.41 5.82 3.49
CA GLU A 62 5.54 6.86 4.50
C GLU A 62 6.76 7.75 4.26
N SER A 63 6.54 9.06 4.11
CA SER A 63 7.57 10.09 3.90
C SER A 63 8.43 9.87 2.65
N THR A 64 7.87 9.28 1.59
CA THR A 64 8.56 9.06 0.32
C THR A 64 8.21 10.10 -0.73
N SER A 65 9.05 10.21 -1.76
CA SER A 65 8.80 11.07 -2.93
C SER A 65 9.09 10.33 -4.23
N GLY A 66 8.30 10.63 -5.28
CA GLY A 66 8.56 10.11 -6.62
C GLY A 66 8.19 8.65 -6.86
N VAL A 67 7.54 7.97 -5.90
CA VAL A 67 7.21 6.53 -6.00
C VAL A 67 6.19 6.28 -7.11
N GLN A 68 6.43 5.24 -7.89
CA GLN A 68 5.53 4.78 -8.95
C GLN A 68 5.09 3.35 -8.69
N ILE A 69 3.77 3.11 -8.66
CA ILE A 69 3.17 1.79 -8.50
C ILE A 69 2.35 1.45 -9.74
N THR A 70 2.64 0.30 -10.35
CA THR A 70 1.78 -0.33 -11.36
C THR A 70 1.30 -1.67 -10.81
N ASN A 71 -0.01 -1.81 -10.64
CA ASN A 71 -0.63 -3.03 -10.14
C ASN A 71 -1.50 -3.67 -11.24
N ASP A 72 -0.98 -4.73 -11.86
CA ASP A 72 -1.74 -5.59 -12.78
C ASP A 72 -2.32 -6.83 -12.06
N GLY A 73 -1.92 -7.07 -10.81
CA GLY A 73 -2.30 -8.21 -9.98
C GLY A 73 -3.13 -7.80 -8.76
N THR A 74 -2.68 -8.20 -7.57
CA THR A 74 -3.39 -7.93 -6.32
C THR A 74 -2.46 -7.31 -5.27
N ILE A 75 -2.90 -6.22 -4.65
CA ILE A 75 -2.32 -5.65 -3.43
C ILE A 75 -3.42 -5.66 -2.37
N GLN A 76 -3.24 -6.43 -1.29
CA GLN A 76 -4.29 -6.57 -0.30
C GLN A 76 -3.78 -6.75 1.12
N THR A 77 -4.66 -6.43 2.07
CA THR A 77 -4.53 -6.84 3.47
C THR A 77 -5.70 -7.72 3.85
N GLU A 78 -5.44 -8.80 4.58
CA GLU A 78 -6.43 -9.79 5.01
C GLU A 78 -6.38 -10.01 6.52
N ASP A 79 -7.51 -10.44 7.11
CA ASP A 79 -7.65 -11.01 8.46
C ASP A 79 -7.10 -10.18 9.62
N GLY A 80 -7.06 -8.87 9.50
CA GLY A 80 -6.46 -8.06 10.54
C GLY A 80 -7.42 -7.52 11.57
N THR A 81 -6.86 -7.34 12.72
CA THR A 81 -7.36 -6.40 13.72
C THR A 81 -7.24 -4.97 13.16
N SER A 82 -8.26 -4.18 13.34
CA SER A 82 -8.40 -2.77 12.91
C SER A 82 -7.10 -2.01 12.58
N LYS A 83 -7.05 -1.34 11.46
CA LYS A 83 -6.04 -0.39 10.91
C LYS A 83 -5.23 -0.88 9.72
N GLN A 84 -5.70 -1.89 9.02
CA GLN A 84 -5.04 -2.38 7.82
C GLN A 84 -5.29 -1.45 6.64
N LYS A 85 -4.28 -1.30 5.79
CA LYS A 85 -4.35 -0.55 4.55
C LYS A 85 -3.62 -1.30 3.46
N ALA A 86 -4.22 -1.42 2.29
CA ALA A 86 -3.48 -2.02 1.19
C ALA A 86 -2.30 -1.12 0.80
N ILE A 87 -2.52 0.19 0.65
CA ILE A 87 -1.46 1.17 0.39
C ILE A 87 -1.56 2.31 1.41
N HIS A 88 -0.45 2.62 2.06
CA HIS A 88 -0.31 3.70 3.03
C HIS A 88 0.67 4.76 2.54
N ALA A 89 0.14 5.92 2.17
CA ALA A 89 0.90 7.05 1.63
C ALA A 89 0.84 8.26 2.59
N LEU A 90 1.40 8.09 3.78
CA LEU A 90 1.51 9.15 4.78
C LEU A 90 2.64 10.10 4.40
N SER A 91 2.33 11.39 4.23
CA SER A 91 3.31 12.42 3.88
C SER A 91 4.12 12.11 2.61
N SER A 92 3.55 11.34 1.69
CA SER A 92 4.20 11.03 0.42
C SER A 92 4.02 12.18 -0.58
N LEU A 93 5.02 12.35 -1.47
CA LEU A 93 5.05 13.42 -2.46
C LEU A 93 5.18 12.84 -3.87
N ASN A 94 4.53 13.46 -4.87
CA ASN A 94 4.72 13.11 -6.29
C ASN A 94 4.53 11.61 -6.59
N THR A 95 3.58 10.97 -5.91
CA THR A 95 3.32 9.53 -6.03
C THR A 95 2.35 9.25 -7.17
N THR A 96 2.64 8.23 -7.98
CA THR A 96 1.74 7.77 -9.04
C THR A 96 1.34 6.32 -8.80
N ILE A 97 0.03 6.05 -8.79
CA ILE A 97 -0.54 4.70 -8.64
C ILE A 97 -1.39 4.41 -9.87
N THR A 98 -1.02 3.39 -10.63
CA THR A 98 -1.80 2.87 -11.75
C THR A 98 -2.32 1.49 -11.38
N ASN A 99 -3.63 1.36 -11.24
CA ASN A 99 -4.28 0.09 -10.92
C ASN A 99 -4.99 -0.48 -12.16
N ASN A 100 -4.54 -1.66 -12.58
CA ASN A 100 -5.14 -2.50 -13.61
C ASN A 100 -5.74 -3.80 -13.02
N GLY A 101 -5.52 -4.04 -11.72
CA GLY A 101 -5.94 -5.23 -11.00
C GLY A 101 -6.78 -4.90 -9.78
N THR A 102 -6.43 -5.47 -8.64
CA THR A 102 -7.17 -5.28 -7.39
C THR A 102 -6.30 -4.65 -6.31
N ILE A 103 -6.83 -3.62 -5.65
CA ILE A 103 -6.32 -3.07 -4.40
C ILE A 103 -7.44 -3.20 -3.37
N ASN A 104 -7.22 -3.99 -2.30
CA ASN A 104 -8.26 -4.30 -1.31
C ASN A 104 -7.75 -4.22 0.12
N SER A 105 -8.63 -3.81 1.03
CA SER A 105 -8.42 -3.96 2.47
C SER A 105 -9.68 -4.54 3.11
N ASP A 106 -9.52 -5.63 3.88
CA ASP A 106 -10.66 -6.30 4.51
C ASP A 106 -11.19 -5.57 5.74
N ASN A 107 -10.42 -4.66 6.34
CA ASN A 107 -10.83 -4.08 7.62
C ASN A 107 -10.68 -2.56 7.74
N ASN A 108 -10.08 -1.88 6.77
CA ASN A 108 -9.89 -0.45 6.87
C ASN A 108 -9.81 0.17 5.46
N GLU A 109 -8.92 1.15 5.24
CA GLU A 109 -8.84 1.82 3.95
C GLU A 109 -8.09 0.99 2.91
N GLY A 110 -8.56 1.00 1.66
CA GLY A 110 -7.81 0.45 0.53
C GLY A 110 -6.54 1.26 0.29
N ILE A 111 -6.68 2.57 0.10
CA ILE A 111 -5.56 3.52 -0.03
C ILE A 111 -5.78 4.67 0.94
N ILE A 112 -4.78 4.98 1.76
CA ILE A 112 -4.78 6.15 2.63
C ILE A 112 -3.70 7.15 2.20
N LEU A 113 -4.05 8.44 2.17
CA LEU A 113 -3.25 9.54 1.61
C LEU A 113 -3.08 10.67 2.63
N ASP A 114 -2.85 10.36 3.90
CA ASP A 114 -2.74 11.39 4.95
C ASP A 114 -1.53 12.29 4.69
N TYR A 115 -1.76 13.61 4.59
CA TYR A 115 -0.73 14.63 4.31
C TYR A 115 0.07 14.42 3.00
N ALA A 116 -0.47 13.64 2.08
CA ALA A 116 0.18 13.40 0.79
C ALA A 116 -0.06 14.57 -0.17
N GLU A 117 0.92 14.88 -1.01
CA GLU A 117 0.85 15.96 -1.99
C GLU A 117 1.19 15.46 -3.40
N ASN A 118 0.51 16.02 -4.40
CA ASN A 118 0.71 15.73 -5.81
C ASN A 118 0.65 14.21 -6.12
N VAL A 119 -0.41 13.55 -5.61
CA VAL A 119 -0.66 12.13 -5.87
C VAL A 119 -1.56 11.97 -7.09
N ILE A 120 -1.21 11.06 -7.98
CA ILE A 120 -2.02 10.68 -9.14
C ILE A 120 -2.43 9.23 -8.98
N ILE A 121 -3.75 8.96 -8.95
CA ILE A 121 -4.30 7.60 -8.96
C ILE A 121 -5.07 7.41 -10.25
N THR A 122 -4.73 6.36 -11.00
CA THR A 122 -5.48 5.90 -12.16
C THR A 122 -6.01 4.50 -11.88
N ASN A 123 -7.34 4.35 -11.78
CA ASN A 123 -8.01 3.06 -11.65
C ASN A 123 -8.63 2.71 -13.00
N ASN A 124 -7.99 1.82 -13.73
CA ASN A 124 -8.35 1.52 -15.13
C ASN A 124 -9.61 0.65 -15.24
N ALA A 125 -10.16 0.54 -16.45
CA ALA A 125 -11.35 -0.26 -16.71
C ALA A 125 -11.14 -1.73 -16.34
N GLY A 126 -12.06 -2.29 -15.56
CA GLY A 126 -11.96 -3.66 -15.01
C GLY A 126 -11.20 -3.78 -13.71
N ALA A 127 -10.46 -2.74 -13.30
CA ALA A 127 -9.75 -2.72 -12.02
C ALA A 127 -10.67 -2.35 -10.84
N THR A 128 -10.28 -2.76 -9.64
CA THR A 128 -11.02 -2.51 -8.40
C THR A 128 -10.13 -1.91 -7.33
N ILE A 129 -10.63 -0.88 -6.65
CA ILE A 129 -10.11 -0.40 -5.37
C ILE A 129 -11.24 -0.55 -4.36
N SER A 130 -11.02 -1.33 -3.29
CA SER A 130 -12.07 -1.65 -2.32
C SER A 130 -11.58 -1.63 -0.88
N ALA A 131 -12.55 -1.47 0.02
CA ALA A 131 -12.34 -1.63 1.45
C ALA A 131 -13.63 -2.15 2.11
N GLU A 132 -13.51 -3.05 3.09
CA GLU A 132 -14.67 -3.65 3.76
C GLU A 132 -15.01 -2.99 5.10
N GLY A 133 -14.14 -2.23 5.68
CA GLY A 133 -14.38 -1.62 7.00
C GLY A 133 -14.39 -0.10 7.00
N ASN A 134 -13.99 0.54 5.91
CA ASN A 134 -13.85 1.99 5.83
C ASN A 134 -13.84 2.44 4.35
N ASN A 135 -13.21 3.58 4.04
CA ASN A 135 -13.20 4.12 2.68
C ASN A 135 -12.22 3.37 1.77
N ALA A 136 -12.62 3.09 0.54
CA ALA A 136 -11.71 2.51 -0.46
C ALA A 136 -10.50 3.43 -0.72
N ILE A 137 -10.72 4.73 -0.75
CA ILE A 137 -9.66 5.76 -0.77
C ILE A 137 -10.00 6.81 0.28
N SER A 138 -9.05 7.12 1.14
CA SER A 138 -9.19 8.09 2.22
C SER A 138 -7.97 9.02 2.26
N GLY A 139 -8.15 10.25 2.70
CA GLY A 139 -7.04 11.19 2.86
C GLY A 139 -7.42 12.37 3.75
N ARG A 140 -6.55 12.69 4.70
CA ARG A 140 -6.63 13.90 5.52
C ARG A 140 -5.54 14.86 5.10
N ASN A 141 -5.89 16.16 5.04
CA ASN A 141 -4.94 17.21 4.65
C ASN A 141 -4.24 16.94 3.30
N VAL A 142 -4.93 16.24 2.41
CA VAL A 142 -4.52 16.10 1.01
C VAL A 142 -4.98 17.38 0.33
N GLY A 143 -4.09 18.16 -0.26
CA GLY A 143 -4.46 19.41 -0.93
C GLY A 143 -5.67 19.26 -1.88
N ASN A 144 -5.99 20.22 -2.71
CA ASN A 144 -7.20 20.22 -3.54
C ASN A 144 -7.42 18.91 -4.29
N CYS A 145 -8.53 18.23 -4.01
CA CYS A 145 -8.89 16.97 -4.64
C CYS A 145 -9.63 17.22 -5.95
N HIS A 146 -9.09 16.81 -7.09
CA HIS A 146 -9.74 16.85 -8.39
C HIS A 146 -10.26 15.47 -8.80
N PHE A 147 -11.55 15.36 -9.11
CA PHE A 147 -12.19 14.10 -9.50
C PHE A 147 -12.71 14.12 -10.93
N ASN A 148 -12.62 12.95 -11.54
CA ASN A 148 -13.44 12.57 -12.67
C ASN A 148 -14.15 11.25 -12.30
N GLY A 149 -15.37 11.36 -11.76
CA GLY A 149 -16.33 10.26 -11.66
C GLY A 149 -16.33 9.39 -10.38
N ALA A 150 -15.67 9.77 -9.27
CA ALA A 150 -15.76 9.00 -8.02
C ALA A 150 -15.91 9.91 -6.78
N ASN A 151 -16.49 9.37 -5.70
CA ASN A 151 -16.65 10.09 -4.46
C ASN A 151 -15.31 10.16 -3.68
N CYS A 152 -14.79 11.34 -3.45
CA CYS A 152 -13.72 11.60 -2.50
C CYS A 152 -14.29 12.17 -1.21
N HIS A 153 -13.98 11.54 -0.11
CA HIS A 153 -14.08 12.17 1.19
C HIS A 153 -12.71 12.73 1.58
N ALA A 154 -12.32 13.85 0.96
CA ALA A 154 -11.22 14.64 1.48
C ALA A 154 -11.80 15.52 2.58
N ASP A 155 -11.32 15.38 3.80
CA ASP A 155 -11.53 16.38 4.84
C ASP A 155 -10.67 17.60 4.51
N LEU A 156 -11.28 18.58 3.86
CA LEU A 156 -10.62 19.81 3.41
C LEU A 156 -10.34 20.81 4.54
N SER A 157 -10.40 20.42 5.81
CA SER A 157 -10.25 21.31 6.95
C SER A 157 -8.83 21.85 7.18
N GLY A 158 -7.82 21.35 6.45
CA GLY A 158 -6.44 21.83 6.50
C GLY A 158 -5.97 22.29 5.14
N GLN A 159 -5.98 23.59 4.87
CA GLN A 159 -5.45 24.14 3.62
C GLN A 159 -3.92 24.04 3.58
N SER A 160 -3.37 23.07 2.86
CA SER A 160 -2.03 23.17 2.31
C SER A 160 -2.12 23.72 0.88
N ASN A 161 -1.23 24.61 0.49
CA ASN A 161 -1.19 25.24 -0.84
C ASN A 161 -0.65 24.28 -1.93
N GLY A 162 -0.68 22.95 -1.69
CA GLY A 162 -0.18 21.93 -2.61
C GLY A 162 -1.26 21.41 -3.56
N VAL A 163 -0.85 20.96 -4.73
CA VAL A 163 -1.71 20.17 -5.66
C VAL A 163 -1.88 18.80 -5.04
N GLY A 164 -3.09 18.49 -4.56
CA GLY A 164 -3.34 17.30 -3.77
C GLY A 164 -3.45 16.01 -4.56
N LEU A 165 -4.66 15.45 -4.61
CA LEU A 165 -4.97 14.20 -5.30
C LEU A 165 -5.61 14.47 -6.67
N THR A 166 -5.11 13.82 -7.71
CA THR A 166 -5.79 13.66 -8.99
C THR A 166 -6.21 12.19 -9.13
N LEU A 167 -7.52 11.95 -9.24
CA LEU A 167 -8.06 10.60 -9.40
C LEU A 167 -8.76 10.44 -10.75
N TYR A 168 -8.26 9.53 -11.57
CA TYR A 168 -8.91 9.06 -12.80
C TYR A 168 -9.51 7.68 -12.52
N ASN A 169 -10.83 7.58 -12.46
CA ASN A 169 -11.51 6.31 -12.23
C ASN A 169 -12.31 5.87 -13.45
N TYR A 170 -11.88 4.78 -14.05
CA TYR A 170 -12.55 4.07 -15.15
C TYR A 170 -13.02 2.66 -14.73
N GLY A 171 -12.63 2.23 -13.51
CA GLY A 171 -12.97 0.96 -12.92
C GLY A 171 -13.99 1.07 -11.80
N SER A 172 -13.88 0.22 -10.78
CA SER A 172 -14.74 0.20 -9.59
C SER A 172 -14.01 0.75 -8.38
N ILE A 173 -14.67 1.62 -7.61
CA ILE A 173 -14.21 2.05 -6.27
C ILE A 173 -15.39 1.81 -5.32
N THR A 174 -15.21 0.89 -4.37
CA THR A 174 -16.28 0.44 -3.48
C THR A 174 -15.83 0.40 -2.02
N SER A 175 -16.71 0.87 -1.14
CA SER A 175 -16.57 0.72 0.29
C SER A 175 -17.76 -0.06 0.82
N ALA A 176 -17.53 -1.06 1.66
CA ALA A 176 -18.61 -1.65 2.42
C ALA A 176 -18.97 -0.75 3.61
N PRO A 177 -20.24 -0.70 4.02
CA PRO A 177 -20.71 0.09 5.15
C PRO A 177 -20.21 -0.47 6.49
#